data_7145989f11237033bbdb8b2f8cf444c2
#
_entry.id   7145989f11237033bbdb8b2f8cf444c2
#
_cell.length_a   1.000
_cell.length_b   1.000
_cell.length_c   1.000
_cell.angle_alpha   90.00
_cell.angle_beta   90.00
_cell.angle_gamma   90.00
#
_symmetry.space_group_name_H-M   'P 1'
#
loop_
_entity.id
_entity.type
_entity.pdbx_description
1 polymer ?
#
loop_
_entity_poly.entity_id
_entity_poly.type
_entity_poly.pdbx_seq_one_letter_code
_entity_poly.pdbx_strand_id
1 'polypeptide(L)'
;AKNAKEIESPTGMALSGEVEDFLTQVTFPPKGERKETTGVQGAKQTATVAFTAQGMSKYSRTENAVIDESVAPVMIDNKTKQVVTPGADGYYAVAGQGKYKITAKGTDVDVEFIPEDNFVGTADGISIRRTDNNGYTTDWLSKDKVALPSINEVLDNMDGLYIPTVTPKELEGEDKTSTDVQGASQTGTPEFALEGTNSNGEKVKITPDFDYPAKFVSPTTGKVINDPVLTVEGEGIYYLDDLTGKVTFVPEPGFTGTAKGVTVSLTAPVGRDKNKQVQSEFIKTATAKYTPTVTPATISSTNKVSEDVQNVPQTQTPTFDLSN
;
A
#
# COMPACT_ATOMS: atom_id res chain seq x y z
N ALA A 1 7.80 -52.44 -47.32
CA ALA A 1 9.27 -52.28 -47.36
C ALA A 1 9.97 -53.56 -46.86
N LYS A 2 11.08 -53.95 -47.48
CA LYS A 2 11.82 -55.16 -47.07
C LYS A 2 12.79 -54.88 -45.92
N ASN A 3 13.15 -53.62 -45.71
CA ASN A 3 14.02 -53.19 -44.60
C ASN A 3 13.77 -51.70 -44.27
N ALA A 4 14.29 -51.24 -43.10
CA ALA A 4 14.08 -49.90 -42.60
C ALA A 4 14.61 -48.79 -43.55
N LYS A 5 15.66 -49.04 -44.33
CA LYS A 5 16.23 -48.04 -45.26
C LYS A 5 15.29 -47.66 -46.40
N GLU A 6 14.33 -48.53 -46.77
CA GLU A 6 13.36 -48.24 -47.82
C GLU A 6 12.32 -47.22 -47.38
N ILE A 7 12.16 -46.99 -46.09
CA ILE A 7 11.16 -46.05 -45.52
C ILE A 7 11.80 -44.82 -44.86
N GLU A 8 13.14 -44.67 -44.94
CA GLU A 8 13.83 -43.50 -44.39
C GLU A 8 13.70 -42.22 -45.21
N SER A 9 13.31 -42.36 -46.50
CA SER A 9 13.15 -41.20 -47.40
C SER A 9 11.69 -41.08 -47.87
N PRO A 10 11.02 -39.98 -47.61
CA PRO A 10 9.64 -39.78 -48.07
C PRO A 10 9.52 -39.63 -49.60
N THR A 11 10.65 -39.51 -50.30
CA THR A 11 10.68 -39.36 -51.78
C THR A 11 11.21 -40.61 -52.51
N GLY A 12 11.54 -41.68 -51.78
CA GLY A 12 12.05 -42.93 -52.37
C GLY A 12 10.91 -43.87 -52.73
N MET A 13 11.12 -44.68 -53.85
CA MET A 13 10.22 -45.78 -54.14
C MET A 13 10.52 -46.98 -53.26
N ALA A 14 9.50 -47.47 -52.52
CA ALA A 14 9.60 -48.73 -51.84
C ALA A 14 9.55 -49.90 -52.82
N LEU A 15 10.48 -50.86 -52.67
CA LEU A 15 10.53 -52.04 -53.52
C LEU A 15 9.45 -53.05 -53.21
N SER A 16 8.81 -52.94 -52.07
CA SER A 16 7.68 -53.76 -51.66
C SER A 16 6.89 -53.09 -50.56
N GLY A 17 5.56 -53.23 -50.62
CA GLY A 17 4.63 -52.65 -49.67
C GLY A 17 4.14 -51.27 -50.07
N GLU A 18 3.18 -50.76 -49.34
CA GLU A 18 2.58 -49.43 -49.51
C GLU A 18 3.24 -48.48 -48.52
N VAL A 19 3.63 -47.29 -48.99
CA VAL A 19 4.15 -46.20 -48.16
C VAL A 19 3.11 -45.10 -48.16
N GLU A 20 2.53 -44.84 -47.02
CA GLU A 20 1.59 -43.72 -46.82
C GLU A 20 2.28 -42.57 -46.09
N ASP A 21 2.30 -41.39 -46.73
CA ASP A 21 2.78 -40.16 -46.10
C ASP A 21 1.62 -39.51 -45.32
N PHE A 22 1.73 -39.50 -43.99
CA PHE A 22 0.78 -38.79 -43.15
C PHE A 22 1.30 -37.38 -42.86
N LEU A 23 0.57 -36.38 -43.28
CA LEU A 23 0.79 -35.00 -42.89
C LEU A 23 0.22 -34.81 -41.50
N THR A 24 1.11 -34.71 -40.50
CA THR A 24 0.70 -34.43 -39.13
C THR A 24 0.74 -32.93 -38.89
N GLN A 25 -0.40 -32.35 -38.55
CA GLN A 25 -0.51 -30.95 -38.15
C GLN A 25 -0.21 -30.85 -36.66
N VAL A 26 0.79 -30.03 -36.32
CA VAL A 26 1.20 -29.84 -34.94
C VAL A 26 0.53 -28.57 -34.40
N THR A 27 -0.29 -28.74 -33.40
CA THR A 27 -0.93 -27.66 -32.65
C THR A 27 -0.38 -27.62 -31.22
N PHE A 28 -0.26 -26.43 -30.65
CA PHE A 28 0.17 -26.23 -29.28
C PHE A 28 -0.77 -25.24 -28.59
N PRO A 29 -0.98 -25.35 -27.27
CA PRO A 29 -1.71 -24.34 -26.52
C PRO A 29 -0.97 -22.99 -26.54
N PRO A 30 -1.71 -21.88 -26.40
CA PRO A 30 -1.11 -20.55 -26.35
C PRO A 30 -0.30 -20.37 -25.07
N LYS A 31 0.61 -19.37 -25.08
CA LYS A 31 1.50 -19.05 -23.98
C LYS A 31 1.36 -17.58 -23.59
N GLY A 32 1.26 -17.31 -22.29
CA GLY A 32 1.36 -15.98 -21.71
C GLY A 32 2.76 -15.68 -21.15
N GLU A 33 3.10 -14.41 -21.09
CA GLU A 33 4.34 -13.93 -20.47
C GLU A 33 4.20 -13.72 -18.98
N ARG A 34 5.37 -13.67 -18.29
CA ARG A 34 5.49 -13.15 -16.94
C ARG A 34 5.78 -11.66 -16.99
N LYS A 35 5.03 -10.87 -16.23
CA LYS A 35 5.26 -9.44 -16.01
C LYS A 35 5.38 -9.15 -14.52
N GLU A 36 6.31 -8.27 -14.19
CA GLU A 36 6.54 -7.75 -12.85
C GLU A 36 6.53 -6.23 -12.91
N THR A 37 6.00 -5.61 -11.86
CA THR A 37 6.06 -4.16 -11.67
C THR A 37 6.51 -3.83 -10.28
N THR A 38 7.11 -2.65 -10.12
CA THR A 38 7.45 -2.09 -8.82
C THR A 38 6.88 -0.69 -8.73
N GLY A 39 6.18 -0.40 -7.66
CA GLY A 39 5.60 0.92 -7.39
C GLY A 39 5.69 1.26 -5.92
N VAL A 40 5.53 2.54 -5.58
CA VAL A 40 5.50 2.99 -4.19
C VAL A 40 4.16 2.66 -3.53
N GLN A 41 4.14 2.54 -2.25
CA GLN A 41 2.95 2.28 -1.43
C GLN A 41 1.79 3.23 -1.78
N GLY A 42 0.58 2.67 -1.93
CA GLY A 42 -0.62 3.40 -2.31
C GLY A 42 -0.72 3.80 -3.79
N ALA A 43 0.33 3.64 -4.59
CA ALA A 43 0.30 3.96 -6.01
C ALA A 43 -0.26 2.81 -6.85
N LYS A 44 -1.15 3.16 -7.79
CA LYS A 44 -1.65 2.22 -8.79
C LYS A 44 -0.52 1.79 -9.73
N GLN A 45 -0.48 0.48 -10.05
CA GLN A 45 0.47 -0.10 -10.99
C GLN A 45 -0.29 -0.69 -12.19
N THR A 46 0.30 -0.59 -13.38
CA THR A 46 -0.28 -1.14 -14.61
C THR A 46 0.78 -1.88 -15.41
N ALA A 47 0.36 -2.92 -16.11
CA ALA A 47 1.20 -3.66 -17.05
C ALA A 47 0.35 -4.25 -18.19
N THR A 48 1.00 -4.59 -19.29
CA THR A 48 0.41 -5.41 -20.35
C THR A 48 1.09 -6.77 -20.32
N VAL A 49 0.30 -7.84 -20.19
CA VAL A 49 0.75 -9.23 -20.29
C VAL A 49 0.50 -9.69 -21.69
N ALA A 50 1.57 -10.05 -22.40
CA ALA A 50 1.49 -10.51 -23.79
C ALA A 50 1.18 -12.00 -23.87
N PHE A 51 0.46 -12.38 -24.93
CA PHE A 51 0.11 -13.75 -25.24
C PHE A 51 0.45 -14.11 -26.67
N THR A 52 0.95 -15.32 -26.86
CA THR A 52 1.33 -15.85 -28.16
C THR A 52 0.65 -17.18 -28.39
N ALA A 53 -0.10 -17.29 -29.49
CA ALA A 53 -0.56 -18.58 -29.94
C ALA A 53 0.60 -19.34 -30.60
N GLN A 54 0.57 -20.67 -30.52
CA GLN A 54 1.66 -21.51 -30.99
C GLN A 54 1.16 -22.57 -31.98
N GLY A 55 2.04 -22.92 -32.96
CA GLY A 55 1.74 -23.94 -33.96
C GLY A 55 0.73 -23.48 -35.00
N MET A 56 0.06 -24.41 -35.60
CA MET A 56 -0.85 -24.19 -36.73
C MET A 56 -2.30 -24.16 -36.29
N SER A 57 -3.13 -23.45 -37.05
CA SER A 57 -4.58 -23.53 -36.90
C SER A 57 -5.06 -24.94 -37.29
N LYS A 58 -5.87 -25.57 -36.44
CA LYS A 58 -6.48 -26.87 -36.76
C LYS A 58 -7.47 -26.82 -37.92
N TYR A 59 -7.87 -25.63 -38.30
CA TYR A 59 -8.81 -25.38 -39.41
C TYR A 59 -8.13 -25.03 -40.72
N SER A 60 -6.81 -24.82 -40.75
CA SER A 60 -6.05 -24.45 -41.93
C SER A 60 -4.67 -25.12 -41.91
N ARG A 61 -4.24 -25.60 -43.08
CA ARG A 61 -2.91 -26.21 -43.24
C ARG A 61 -1.81 -25.19 -43.58
N THR A 62 -2.18 -23.91 -43.72
CA THR A 62 -1.28 -22.84 -44.15
C THR A 62 -1.26 -21.66 -43.14
N GLU A 63 -2.17 -21.63 -42.19
CA GLU A 63 -2.29 -20.53 -41.24
C GLU A 63 -1.83 -20.97 -39.83
N ASN A 64 -1.19 -20.04 -39.13
CA ASN A 64 -0.82 -20.22 -37.74
C ASN A 64 -2.05 -20.08 -36.85
N ALA A 65 -1.98 -20.67 -35.67
CA ALA A 65 -2.91 -20.38 -34.59
C ALA A 65 -2.78 -18.90 -34.16
N VAL A 66 -3.88 -18.31 -33.74
CA VAL A 66 -3.95 -16.95 -33.23
C VAL A 66 -4.74 -16.94 -31.89
N ILE A 67 -4.48 -15.98 -31.03
CA ILE A 67 -5.31 -15.77 -29.83
C ILE A 67 -6.73 -15.42 -30.28
N ASP A 68 -7.73 -16.07 -29.71
CA ASP A 68 -9.14 -15.78 -30.00
C ASP A 68 -9.58 -14.56 -29.19
N GLU A 69 -9.68 -13.42 -29.87
CA GLU A 69 -10.08 -12.15 -29.25
C GLU A 69 -11.56 -12.12 -28.87
N SER A 70 -12.39 -13.02 -29.40
CA SER A 70 -13.80 -13.14 -29.05
C SER A 70 -14.01 -13.81 -27.69
N VAL A 71 -13.00 -14.53 -27.18
CA VAL A 71 -13.02 -15.18 -25.87
C VAL A 71 -12.36 -14.27 -24.84
N ALA A 72 -13.14 -13.84 -23.85
CA ALA A 72 -12.65 -12.99 -22.78
C ALA A 72 -11.51 -13.65 -21.98
N PRO A 73 -10.49 -12.89 -21.53
CA PRO A 73 -9.46 -13.39 -20.63
C PRO A 73 -10.06 -13.79 -19.29
N VAL A 74 -9.48 -14.81 -18.66
CA VAL A 74 -9.93 -15.31 -17.36
C VAL A 74 -8.85 -15.03 -16.32
N MET A 75 -9.24 -14.39 -15.20
CA MET A 75 -8.36 -14.13 -14.07
C MET A 75 -8.35 -15.32 -13.12
N ILE A 76 -7.17 -15.66 -12.60
CA ILE A 76 -6.94 -16.76 -11.67
C ILE A 76 -6.15 -16.23 -10.50
N ASP A 77 -6.62 -16.47 -9.28
CA ASP A 77 -5.88 -16.18 -8.06
C ASP A 77 -4.63 -17.07 -7.99
N ASN A 78 -3.47 -16.43 -7.89
CA ASN A 78 -2.20 -17.16 -7.98
C ASN A 78 -1.88 -18.01 -6.75
N LYS A 79 -2.48 -17.70 -5.60
CA LYS A 79 -2.33 -18.44 -4.35
C LYS A 79 -3.25 -19.66 -4.30
N THR A 80 -4.53 -19.47 -4.63
CA THR A 80 -5.54 -20.53 -4.55
C THR A 80 -5.63 -21.37 -5.81
N LYS A 81 -5.08 -20.87 -6.96
CA LYS A 81 -5.19 -21.46 -8.30
C LYS A 81 -6.65 -21.60 -8.80
N GLN A 82 -7.55 -20.82 -8.24
CA GLN A 82 -8.96 -20.82 -8.63
C GLN A 82 -9.25 -19.65 -9.59
N VAL A 83 -10.16 -19.90 -10.51
CA VAL A 83 -10.77 -18.85 -11.33
C VAL A 83 -11.55 -17.93 -10.40
N VAL A 84 -11.36 -16.62 -10.58
CA VAL A 84 -11.99 -15.61 -9.76
C VAL A 84 -13.01 -14.80 -10.54
N THR A 85 -14.05 -14.36 -9.85
CA THR A 85 -15.06 -13.45 -10.40
C THR A 85 -14.86 -12.07 -9.79
N PRO A 86 -14.53 -11.05 -10.60
CA PRO A 86 -14.45 -9.66 -10.11
C PRO A 86 -15.78 -9.17 -9.54
N GLY A 87 -15.70 -8.22 -8.61
CA GLY A 87 -16.85 -7.51 -8.08
C GLY A 87 -17.52 -6.58 -9.11
N ALA A 88 -18.56 -5.88 -8.69
CA ALA A 88 -19.31 -4.96 -9.55
C ALA A 88 -18.46 -3.78 -10.08
N ASP A 89 -17.36 -3.44 -9.41
CA ASP A 89 -16.37 -2.43 -9.83
C ASP A 89 -15.34 -2.99 -10.84
N GLY A 90 -15.43 -4.26 -11.18
CA GLY A 90 -14.52 -4.96 -12.08
C GLY A 90 -13.20 -5.39 -11.45
N TYR A 91 -13.03 -5.22 -10.11
CA TYR A 91 -11.83 -5.62 -9.40
C TYR A 91 -12.04 -6.93 -8.64
N TYR A 92 -10.96 -7.70 -8.55
CA TYR A 92 -10.81 -8.82 -7.64
C TYR A 92 -9.88 -8.42 -6.48
N ALA A 93 -10.38 -8.47 -5.25
CA ALA A 93 -9.64 -8.11 -4.04
C ALA A 93 -8.92 -9.32 -3.44
N VAL A 94 -7.64 -9.15 -3.15
CA VAL A 94 -6.81 -10.08 -2.37
C VAL A 94 -6.53 -9.41 -1.02
N ALA A 95 -7.20 -9.88 0.01
CA ALA A 95 -7.15 -9.28 1.35
C ALA A 95 -5.73 -9.15 1.89
N GLY A 96 -5.38 -7.96 2.38
CA GLY A 96 -4.05 -7.63 2.91
C GLY A 96 -3.00 -7.38 1.83
N GLN A 97 -3.39 -7.29 0.55
CA GLN A 97 -2.45 -7.00 -0.54
C GLN A 97 -2.96 -5.89 -1.47
N GLY A 98 -4.18 -5.99 -1.95
CA GLY A 98 -4.74 -5.03 -2.90
C GLY A 98 -5.78 -5.65 -3.81
N LYS A 99 -6.10 -4.96 -4.91
CA LYS A 99 -7.10 -5.43 -5.87
C LYS A 99 -6.60 -5.34 -7.32
N TYR A 100 -7.04 -6.31 -8.12
CA TYR A 100 -6.62 -6.48 -9.50
C TYR A 100 -7.80 -6.30 -10.44
N LYS A 101 -7.52 -5.72 -11.62
CA LYS A 101 -8.44 -5.66 -12.74
C LYS A 101 -7.71 -6.06 -14.01
N ILE A 102 -8.35 -6.85 -14.87
CA ILE A 102 -7.84 -7.17 -16.20
C ILE A 102 -8.77 -6.62 -17.27
N THR A 103 -8.19 -6.22 -18.39
CA THR A 103 -8.94 -5.72 -19.56
C THR A 103 -8.31 -6.32 -20.83
N ALA A 104 -9.13 -6.94 -21.67
CA ALA A 104 -8.65 -7.44 -22.96
C ALA A 104 -8.14 -6.28 -23.84
N LYS A 105 -7.01 -6.52 -24.52
CA LYS A 105 -6.36 -5.57 -25.43
C LYS A 105 -5.86 -6.31 -26.65
N GLY A 106 -6.79 -6.63 -27.55
CA GLY A 106 -6.50 -7.52 -28.66
C GLY A 106 -6.04 -8.89 -28.15
N THR A 107 -4.89 -9.35 -28.63
CA THR A 107 -4.28 -10.61 -28.19
C THR A 107 -3.77 -10.56 -26.75
N ASP A 108 -3.41 -9.38 -26.23
CA ASP A 108 -2.81 -9.14 -24.94
C ASP A 108 -3.85 -8.81 -23.86
N VAL A 109 -3.40 -8.61 -22.63
CA VAL A 109 -4.25 -8.24 -21.50
C VAL A 109 -3.58 -7.15 -20.67
N ASP A 110 -4.26 -6.00 -20.54
CA ASP A 110 -3.85 -4.97 -19.60
C ASP A 110 -4.27 -5.37 -18.19
N VAL A 111 -3.35 -5.21 -17.24
CA VAL A 111 -3.55 -5.48 -15.82
C VAL A 111 -3.37 -4.19 -15.05
N GLU A 112 -4.26 -3.96 -14.09
CA GLU A 112 -4.18 -2.89 -13.13
C GLU A 112 -4.15 -3.50 -11.73
N PHE A 113 -3.26 -3.00 -10.87
CA PHE A 113 -3.15 -3.35 -9.46
C PHE A 113 -3.23 -2.08 -8.61
N ILE A 114 -4.12 -2.08 -7.63
CA ILE A 114 -4.23 -1.03 -6.61
C ILE A 114 -3.90 -1.68 -5.27
N PRO A 115 -2.74 -1.36 -4.66
CA PRO A 115 -2.38 -1.91 -3.36
C PRO A 115 -3.29 -1.38 -2.25
N GLU A 116 -3.48 -2.18 -1.18
CA GLU A 116 -3.99 -1.65 0.10
C GLU A 116 -2.97 -0.67 0.71
N ASP A 117 -3.47 0.34 1.43
CA ASP A 117 -2.63 1.42 1.96
C ASP A 117 -1.52 0.95 2.90
N ASN A 118 -1.75 -0.16 3.60
CA ASN A 118 -0.81 -0.76 4.54
C ASN A 118 -0.02 -1.95 3.96
N PHE A 119 -0.15 -2.23 2.65
CA PHE A 119 0.59 -3.30 2.01
C PHE A 119 1.94 -2.83 1.48
N VAL A 120 3.00 -3.58 1.79
CA VAL A 120 4.36 -3.43 1.25
C VAL A 120 4.96 -4.82 0.97
N GLY A 121 5.91 -4.87 0.01
CA GLY A 121 6.52 -6.11 -0.43
C GLY A 121 5.90 -6.69 -1.70
N THR A 122 6.28 -7.92 -2.03
CA THR A 122 5.83 -8.61 -3.25
C THR A 122 4.52 -9.35 -3.01
N ALA A 123 3.49 -9.01 -3.79
CA ALA A 123 2.19 -9.64 -3.73
C ALA A 123 2.22 -11.07 -4.32
N ASP A 124 1.17 -11.87 -4.05
CA ASP A 124 1.02 -13.19 -4.65
C ASP A 124 0.78 -13.11 -6.16
N GLY A 125 0.23 -11.98 -6.63
CA GLY A 125 -0.07 -11.75 -8.03
C GLY A 125 -1.31 -12.51 -8.52
N ILE A 126 -1.54 -12.43 -9.83
CA ILE A 126 -2.60 -13.14 -10.53
C ILE A 126 -2.04 -13.87 -11.75
N SER A 127 -2.67 -14.97 -12.12
CA SER A 127 -2.49 -15.61 -13.42
C SER A 127 -3.63 -15.23 -14.37
N ILE A 128 -3.35 -15.22 -15.68
CA ILE A 128 -4.30 -14.81 -16.70
C ILE A 128 -4.32 -15.89 -17.78
N ARG A 129 -5.51 -16.39 -18.07
CA ARG A 129 -5.75 -17.42 -19.07
C ARG A 129 -6.31 -16.82 -20.34
N ARG A 130 -5.78 -17.26 -21.50
CA ARG A 130 -6.30 -16.94 -22.82
C ARG A 130 -6.57 -18.22 -23.58
N THR A 131 -7.40 -18.10 -24.59
CA THR A 131 -7.79 -19.18 -25.51
C THR A 131 -7.33 -18.81 -26.93
N ASP A 132 -6.89 -19.79 -27.70
CA ASP A 132 -6.59 -19.60 -29.11
C ASP A 132 -7.78 -19.99 -30.01
N ASN A 133 -7.68 -19.73 -31.30
CA ASN A 133 -8.69 -20.08 -32.30
C ASN A 133 -8.83 -21.60 -32.50
N ASN A 134 -7.96 -22.43 -31.95
CA ASN A 134 -8.08 -23.87 -31.88
C ASN A 134 -8.99 -24.33 -30.71
N GLY A 135 -9.29 -23.41 -29.78
CA GLY A 135 -10.01 -23.70 -28.54
C GLY A 135 -9.10 -24.23 -27.44
N TYR A 136 -7.77 -24.14 -27.59
CA TYR A 136 -6.84 -24.48 -26.51
C TYR A 136 -6.65 -23.30 -25.60
N THR A 137 -6.66 -23.58 -24.29
CA THR A 137 -6.38 -22.60 -23.24
C THR A 137 -4.91 -22.68 -22.82
N THR A 138 -4.37 -21.62 -22.26
CA THR A 138 -2.98 -21.59 -21.77
C THR A 138 -2.69 -22.64 -20.69
N ASP A 139 -3.72 -23.16 -20.00
CA ASP A 139 -3.61 -24.27 -19.03
C ASP A 139 -3.97 -25.66 -19.64
N TRP A 140 -4.09 -25.77 -20.94
CA TRP A 140 -4.56 -27.00 -21.61
C TRP A 140 -3.79 -28.25 -21.19
N LEU A 141 -2.45 -28.17 -21.15
CA LEU A 141 -1.60 -29.32 -20.83
C LEU A 141 -1.79 -29.79 -19.37
N SER A 142 -2.09 -28.85 -18.45
CA SER A 142 -2.30 -29.17 -17.04
C SER A 142 -3.66 -29.86 -16.79
N LYS A 143 -4.67 -29.60 -17.64
CA LYS A 143 -6.01 -30.18 -17.52
C LYS A 143 -6.08 -31.62 -17.99
N ASP A 144 -5.50 -31.91 -19.13
CA ASP A 144 -5.66 -33.21 -19.79
C ASP A 144 -4.66 -34.26 -19.31
N LYS A 145 -3.75 -33.89 -18.36
CA LYS A 145 -2.70 -34.79 -17.84
C LYS A 145 -2.02 -35.59 -18.95
N VAL A 146 -1.77 -34.94 -20.08
CA VAL A 146 -1.02 -35.56 -21.18
C VAL A 146 0.41 -35.72 -20.65
N ALA A 147 0.71 -36.92 -20.17
CA ALA A 147 2.07 -37.30 -19.84
C ALA A 147 2.89 -37.32 -21.14
N LEU A 148 3.49 -36.20 -21.46
CA LEU A 148 4.52 -36.14 -22.47
C LEU A 148 5.85 -36.49 -21.79
N PRO A 149 6.39 -37.71 -21.97
CA PRO A 149 7.55 -38.20 -21.19
C PRO A 149 8.84 -37.43 -21.39
N SER A 150 8.85 -36.40 -22.22
CA SER A 150 10.05 -35.66 -22.65
C SER A 150 9.96 -34.14 -22.48
N ILE A 151 8.89 -33.60 -21.90
CA ILE A 151 8.75 -32.16 -21.75
C ILE A 151 8.76 -31.82 -20.25
N ASN A 152 9.70 -30.97 -19.86
CA ASN A 152 9.86 -30.49 -18.48
C ASN A 152 8.53 -29.95 -17.91
N GLU A 153 8.29 -30.11 -16.60
CA GLU A 153 7.18 -29.59 -15.79
C GLU A 153 6.82 -28.11 -16.04
N VAL A 154 7.74 -27.35 -16.64
CA VAL A 154 7.59 -25.93 -16.99
C VAL A 154 6.48 -25.66 -18.02
N LEU A 155 6.01 -26.67 -18.76
CA LEU A 155 4.99 -26.51 -19.80
C LEU A 155 3.56 -26.83 -19.34
N ASP A 156 3.38 -27.31 -18.12
CA ASP A 156 2.06 -27.76 -17.65
C ASP A 156 1.06 -26.62 -17.46
N ASN A 157 1.52 -25.40 -17.22
CA ASN A 157 0.70 -24.20 -17.14
C ASN A 157 1.41 -23.03 -17.81
N MET A 158 0.88 -22.55 -18.92
CA MET A 158 1.39 -21.41 -19.69
C MET A 158 0.52 -20.15 -19.51
N ASP A 159 -0.29 -20.08 -18.46
CA ASP A 159 -1.04 -18.86 -18.12
C ASP A 159 -0.07 -17.66 -17.95
N GLY A 160 -0.47 -16.51 -18.43
CA GLY A 160 0.27 -15.27 -18.20
C GLY A 160 0.31 -14.97 -16.69
N LEU A 161 1.41 -14.41 -16.21
CA LEU A 161 1.63 -14.14 -14.78
C LEU A 161 1.94 -12.67 -14.55
N TYR A 162 1.23 -12.05 -13.63
CA TYR A 162 1.51 -10.68 -13.19
C TYR A 162 1.79 -10.65 -11.67
N ILE A 163 2.96 -10.11 -11.29
CA ILE A 163 3.40 -10.01 -9.89
C ILE A 163 3.83 -8.57 -9.60
N PRO A 164 3.05 -7.79 -8.83
CA PRO A 164 3.45 -6.45 -8.40
C PRO A 164 4.26 -6.50 -7.10
N THR A 165 5.23 -5.58 -6.99
CA THR A 165 5.98 -5.29 -5.76
C THR A 165 5.68 -3.86 -5.33
N VAL A 166 5.46 -3.65 -4.04
CA VAL A 166 5.18 -2.35 -3.42
C VAL A 166 6.34 -1.98 -2.51
N THR A 167 6.97 -0.84 -2.77
CA THR A 167 8.04 -0.30 -1.92
C THR A 167 7.44 0.61 -0.84
N PRO A 168 7.97 0.58 0.40
CA PRO A 168 7.48 1.42 1.48
C PRO A 168 7.75 2.90 1.20
N LYS A 169 6.82 3.75 1.63
CA LYS A 169 6.98 5.20 1.70
C LYS A 169 7.70 5.61 2.98
N GLU A 170 8.21 6.83 3.01
CA GLU A 170 8.70 7.45 4.23
C GLU A 170 7.54 7.91 5.12
N LEU A 171 7.82 8.07 6.41
CA LEU A 171 6.90 8.63 7.40
C LEU A 171 7.18 10.13 7.52
N GLU A 172 6.14 10.96 7.49
CA GLU A 172 6.20 12.41 7.68
C GLU A 172 5.46 12.80 8.94
N GLY A 173 5.93 13.86 9.60
CA GLY A 173 5.28 14.48 10.76
C GLY A 173 4.69 15.83 10.40
N GLU A 174 3.53 16.14 10.96
CA GLU A 174 2.85 17.43 10.83
C GLU A 174 2.80 18.14 12.17
N ASP A 175 3.37 19.34 12.21
CA ASP A 175 3.44 20.18 13.41
C ASP A 175 2.05 20.65 13.85
N LYS A 176 1.88 20.87 15.17
CA LYS A 176 0.65 21.43 15.75
C LYS A 176 0.97 22.63 16.63
N THR A 177 0.05 23.57 16.63
CA THR A 177 0.06 24.74 17.49
C THR A 177 -1.22 24.85 18.28
N SER A 178 -1.19 25.57 19.39
CA SER A 178 -2.36 25.98 20.16
C SER A 178 -2.17 27.38 20.71
N THR A 179 -3.26 28.02 21.10
CA THR A 179 -3.23 29.34 21.72
C THR A 179 -4.30 29.39 22.81
N ASP A 180 -3.91 29.83 24.01
CA ASP A 180 -4.83 30.01 25.11
C ASP A 180 -4.32 31.13 26.06
N VAL A 181 -5.11 31.50 27.05
CA VAL A 181 -4.77 32.54 28.00
C VAL A 181 -3.80 32.04 29.07
N GLN A 182 -3.09 32.95 29.69
CA GLN A 182 -2.14 32.71 30.77
C GLN A 182 -2.74 31.84 31.89
N GLY A 183 -2.03 30.77 32.27
CA GLY A 183 -2.42 29.80 33.27
C GLY A 183 -3.32 28.66 32.74
N ALA A 184 -3.90 28.76 31.58
CA ALA A 184 -4.68 27.68 30.99
C ALA A 184 -3.78 26.57 30.43
N SER A 185 -4.14 25.30 30.66
CA SER A 185 -3.49 24.16 30.05
C SER A 185 -3.95 24.01 28.60
N GLN A 186 -3.03 23.70 27.72
CA GLN A 186 -3.27 23.56 26.28
C GLN A 186 -2.94 22.16 25.79
N THR A 187 -3.56 21.74 24.70
CA THR A 187 -3.26 20.44 24.08
C THR A 187 -3.04 20.57 22.59
N GLY A 188 -2.18 19.71 22.06
CA GLY A 188 -2.00 19.53 20.62
C GLY A 188 -1.56 18.10 20.34
N THR A 189 -1.98 17.57 19.20
CA THR A 189 -1.58 16.24 18.76
C THR A 189 -0.84 16.37 17.44
N PRO A 190 0.51 16.35 17.43
CA PRO A 190 1.28 16.20 16.20
C PRO A 190 0.82 14.96 15.45
N GLU A 191 0.66 15.06 14.14
CA GLU A 191 0.16 13.97 13.33
C GLU A 191 1.28 13.34 12.52
N PHE A 192 1.16 12.03 12.24
CA PHE A 192 2.09 11.30 11.41
C PHE A 192 1.33 10.63 10.27
N ALA A 193 1.90 10.67 9.07
CA ALA A 193 1.30 10.08 7.86
C ALA A 193 2.38 9.58 6.90
N LEU A 194 1.99 8.73 5.97
CA LEU A 194 2.85 8.37 4.85
C LEU A 194 3.07 9.58 3.93
N GLU A 195 4.26 9.68 3.36
CA GLU A 195 4.62 10.70 2.38
C GLU A 195 3.61 10.73 1.21
N GLY A 196 3.13 11.94 0.88
CA GLY A 196 2.20 12.17 -0.22
C GLY A 196 0.80 11.58 0.06
N THR A 197 0.16 11.05 -1.00
CA THR A 197 -1.19 10.51 -0.95
C THR A 197 -1.27 9.09 -1.52
N ASN A 198 -2.34 8.36 -1.21
CA ASN A 198 -2.68 7.09 -1.84
C ASN A 198 -3.32 7.31 -3.24
N SER A 199 -3.74 6.22 -3.89
CA SER A 199 -4.39 6.27 -5.21
C SER A 199 -5.73 7.03 -5.24
N ASN A 200 -6.33 7.30 -4.09
CA ASN A 200 -7.57 8.08 -3.95
C ASN A 200 -7.30 9.56 -3.66
N GLY A 201 -6.03 9.97 -3.52
CA GLY A 201 -5.64 11.33 -3.17
C GLY A 201 -5.70 11.62 -1.66
N GLU A 202 -5.75 10.61 -0.79
CA GLU A 202 -5.86 10.73 0.66
C GLU A 202 -4.51 10.52 1.35
N LYS A 203 -4.24 11.28 2.44
CA LYS A 203 -3.11 11.01 3.32
C LYS A 203 -3.40 9.78 4.20
N VAL A 204 -2.48 8.83 4.22
CA VAL A 204 -2.59 7.62 5.05
C VAL A 204 -1.96 7.90 6.41
N LYS A 205 -2.77 8.06 7.45
CA LYS A 205 -2.31 8.34 8.81
C LYS A 205 -1.69 7.11 9.46
N ILE A 206 -0.60 7.32 10.20
CA ILE A 206 0.04 6.34 11.08
C ILE A 206 -0.09 6.86 12.51
N THR A 207 -0.75 6.12 13.37
CA THR A 207 -0.96 6.50 14.78
C THR A 207 -0.06 5.69 15.69
N PRO A 208 0.44 6.29 16.78
CA PRO A 208 1.12 5.53 17.84
C PRO A 208 0.21 4.43 18.39
N ASP A 209 0.81 3.38 18.90
CA ASP A 209 0.13 2.29 19.59
C ASP A 209 1.03 1.70 20.68
N PHE A 210 0.57 0.62 21.34
CA PHE A 210 1.32 -0.03 22.40
C PHE A 210 2.68 -0.59 21.96
N ASP A 211 2.77 -1.12 20.72
CA ASP A 211 4.00 -1.70 20.19
C ASP A 211 4.96 -0.61 19.69
N TYR A 212 4.40 0.51 19.23
CA TYR A 212 5.11 1.65 18.61
C TYR A 212 4.65 2.98 19.23
N PRO A 213 4.98 3.22 20.52
CA PRO A 213 4.56 4.45 21.22
C PRO A 213 5.30 5.68 20.68
N ALA A 214 4.62 6.82 20.75
CA ALA A 214 5.25 8.12 20.53
C ALA A 214 6.20 8.46 21.67
N LYS A 215 7.25 9.25 21.40
CA LYS A 215 8.23 9.65 22.42
C LYS A 215 8.66 11.09 22.23
N PHE A 216 9.02 11.77 23.33
CA PHE A 216 9.68 13.05 23.23
C PHE A 216 11.09 12.94 22.67
N VAL A 217 11.55 14.01 22.05
CA VAL A 217 12.94 14.20 21.62
C VAL A 217 13.59 15.23 22.53
N SER A 218 14.72 14.91 23.12
CA SER A 218 15.50 15.84 23.96
C SER A 218 15.93 17.07 23.17
N PRO A 219 15.58 18.27 23.60
CA PRO A 219 15.98 19.50 22.90
C PRO A 219 17.49 19.76 22.96
N THR A 220 18.20 19.16 23.91
CA THR A 220 19.63 19.34 24.09
C THR A 220 20.47 18.32 23.34
N THR A 221 20.03 17.06 23.26
CA THR A 221 20.81 15.97 22.66
C THR A 221 20.29 15.48 21.32
N GLY A 222 19.05 15.86 20.95
CA GLY A 222 18.36 15.37 19.76
C GLY A 222 17.97 13.88 19.84
N LYS A 223 18.13 13.24 21.00
CA LYS A 223 17.81 11.81 21.17
C LYS A 223 16.42 11.63 21.75
N VAL A 224 15.81 10.52 21.41
CA VAL A 224 14.53 10.09 21.99
C VAL A 224 14.68 9.85 23.49
N ILE A 225 13.71 10.29 24.28
CA ILE A 225 13.62 10.07 25.73
C ILE A 225 12.37 9.23 26.04
N ASN A 226 12.50 8.34 27.04
CA ASN A 226 11.40 7.45 27.41
C ASN A 226 10.45 8.06 28.45
N ASP A 227 10.84 9.17 29.08
CA ASP A 227 9.99 9.88 30.05
C ASP A 227 8.86 10.59 29.28
N PRO A 228 7.59 10.34 29.58
CA PRO A 228 6.46 11.03 28.98
C PRO A 228 6.27 12.44 29.54
N VAL A 229 7.14 12.90 30.44
CA VAL A 229 7.10 14.24 31.06
C VAL A 229 8.39 14.99 30.67
N LEU A 230 8.24 16.19 30.12
CA LEU A 230 9.36 17.06 29.76
C LEU A 230 9.14 18.47 30.33
N THR A 231 10.02 18.87 31.25
CA THR A 231 10.05 20.25 31.77
C THR A 231 10.97 21.11 30.94
N VAL A 232 10.45 22.25 30.47
CA VAL A 232 11.21 23.27 29.78
C VAL A 232 11.27 24.51 30.65
N GLU A 233 12.44 24.78 31.20
CA GLU A 233 12.66 25.89 32.16
C GLU A 233 12.24 27.24 31.54
N GLY A 234 11.46 28.02 32.29
CA GLY A 234 10.92 29.30 31.88
C GLY A 234 9.73 29.22 30.92
N GLU A 235 9.25 28.02 30.61
CA GLU A 235 8.05 27.83 29.75
C GLU A 235 6.95 27.05 30.52
N GLY A 236 7.28 25.83 30.99
CA GLY A 236 6.30 24.96 31.62
C GLY A 236 6.63 23.48 31.51
N ILE A 237 5.60 22.65 31.69
CA ILE A 237 5.70 21.19 31.68
C ILE A 237 4.84 20.65 30.58
N TYR A 238 5.41 19.70 29.82
CA TYR A 238 4.74 18.97 28.74
C TYR A 238 4.54 17.51 29.17
N TYR A 239 3.33 16.99 28.95
CA TYR A 239 2.95 15.60 29.18
C TYR A 239 2.57 14.96 27.85
N LEU A 240 3.15 13.82 27.54
CA LEU A 240 2.86 13.06 26.32
C LEU A 240 1.99 11.84 26.68
N ASP A 241 0.85 11.71 26.04
CA ASP A 241 0.15 10.44 25.91
C ASP A 241 0.81 9.69 24.74
N ASP A 242 1.64 8.72 25.06
CA ASP A 242 2.49 8.00 24.11
C ASP A 242 1.71 7.06 23.19
N LEU A 243 0.46 6.69 23.55
CA LEU A 243 -0.41 5.86 22.74
C LEU A 243 -1.24 6.64 21.71
N THR A 244 -1.40 7.95 21.93
CA THR A 244 -2.18 8.81 21.03
C THR A 244 -1.33 9.91 20.37
N GLY A 245 -0.12 10.16 20.88
CA GLY A 245 0.72 11.27 20.46
C GLY A 245 0.25 12.64 20.98
N LYS A 246 -0.80 12.69 21.82
CA LYS A 246 -1.35 13.92 22.37
C LYS A 246 -0.39 14.52 23.39
N VAL A 247 -0.04 15.78 23.22
CA VAL A 247 0.76 16.55 24.17
C VAL A 247 -0.14 17.50 24.93
N THR A 248 -0.02 17.51 26.26
CA THR A 248 -0.62 18.51 27.15
C THR A 248 0.48 19.43 27.68
N PHE A 249 0.32 20.72 27.48
CA PHE A 249 1.21 21.77 28.00
C PHE A 249 0.56 22.47 29.20
N VAL A 250 1.28 22.54 30.31
CA VAL A 250 0.93 23.34 31.50
C VAL A 250 1.95 24.45 31.59
N PRO A 251 1.56 25.71 31.32
CA PRO A 251 2.49 26.83 31.36
C PRO A 251 2.98 27.11 32.76
N GLU A 252 4.23 27.55 32.89
CA GLU A 252 4.76 28.06 34.17
C GLU A 252 4.03 29.34 34.59
N PRO A 253 3.78 29.56 35.90
CA PRO A 253 3.16 30.80 36.36
C PRO A 253 3.93 32.04 35.84
N GLY A 254 3.21 32.93 35.18
CA GLY A 254 3.80 34.13 34.57
C GLY A 254 4.32 33.98 33.13
N PHE A 255 4.39 32.78 32.59
CA PHE A 255 4.78 32.58 31.21
C PHE A 255 3.74 33.17 30.24
N THR A 256 4.19 33.98 29.28
CA THR A 256 3.40 34.50 28.17
C THR A 256 4.26 34.53 26.91
N GLY A 257 3.61 34.44 25.71
CA GLY A 257 4.27 34.40 24.43
C GLY A 257 4.26 32.99 23.82
N THR A 258 4.95 32.83 22.71
CA THR A 258 5.07 31.54 22.04
C THR A 258 6.22 30.74 22.64
N ALA A 259 5.92 29.55 23.15
CA ALA A 259 6.90 28.64 23.71
C ALA A 259 7.85 28.10 22.63
N LYS A 260 9.04 27.63 23.02
CA LYS A 260 9.91 26.87 22.10
C LYS A 260 9.23 25.59 21.64
N GLY A 261 8.37 25.06 22.49
CA GLY A 261 7.62 23.82 22.23
C GLY A 261 8.49 22.57 22.34
N VAL A 262 7.88 21.42 22.04
CA VAL A 262 8.51 20.11 22.15
C VAL A 262 8.38 19.34 20.86
N THR A 263 9.37 18.48 20.60
CA THR A 263 9.35 17.57 19.44
C THR A 263 8.92 16.18 19.88
N VAL A 264 7.98 15.61 19.16
CA VAL A 264 7.51 14.22 19.30
C VAL A 264 8.08 13.40 18.16
N SER A 265 8.58 12.21 18.46
CA SER A 265 9.06 11.23 17.48
C SER A 265 8.15 10.02 17.48
N LEU A 266 7.85 9.52 16.30
CA LEU A 266 7.21 8.22 16.08
C LEU A 266 8.12 7.35 15.24
N THR A 267 8.42 6.13 15.75
CA THR A 267 9.10 5.08 14.97
C THR A 267 8.11 3.92 14.87
N ALA A 268 7.57 3.69 13.68
CA ALA A 268 6.48 2.74 13.47
C ALA A 268 6.56 2.07 12.08
N PRO A 269 5.96 0.88 11.91
CA PRO A 269 5.85 0.28 10.61
C PRO A 269 4.89 1.08 9.72
N VAL A 270 5.31 1.37 8.50
CA VAL A 270 4.48 2.03 7.49
C VAL A 270 3.61 1.03 6.73
N GLY A 271 3.86 -0.27 6.88
CA GLY A 271 3.08 -1.33 6.25
C GLY A 271 3.49 -2.72 6.69
N ARG A 272 2.83 -3.73 6.10
CA ARG A 272 3.05 -5.15 6.37
C ARG A 272 3.11 -5.92 5.05
N ASP A 273 3.84 -7.03 5.04
CA ASP A 273 3.86 -7.92 3.88
C ASP A 273 2.57 -8.76 3.75
N LYS A 274 2.49 -9.57 2.70
CA LYS A 274 1.34 -10.46 2.44
C LYS A 274 1.08 -11.50 3.54
N ASN A 275 2.04 -11.75 4.41
CA ASN A 275 1.93 -12.63 5.58
C ASN A 275 1.61 -11.85 6.86
N LYS A 276 1.31 -10.53 6.73
CA LYS A 276 1.07 -9.58 7.83
C LYS A 276 2.29 -9.36 8.74
N GLN A 277 3.49 -9.67 8.25
CA GLN A 277 4.73 -9.47 8.99
C GLN A 277 5.28 -8.06 8.75
N VAL A 278 5.91 -7.51 9.77
CA VAL A 278 6.68 -6.27 9.71
C VAL A 278 8.15 -6.63 9.49
N GLN A 279 8.70 -6.17 8.37
CA GLN A 279 10.14 -6.28 8.09
C GLN A 279 10.83 -5.00 8.58
N SER A 280 12.14 -5.08 8.87
CA SER A 280 12.91 -3.93 9.40
C SER A 280 12.89 -2.73 8.46
N GLU A 281 12.88 -2.95 7.16
CA GLU A 281 12.82 -1.91 6.13
C GLU A 281 11.47 -1.18 6.05
N PHE A 282 10.43 -1.75 6.66
CA PHE A 282 9.11 -1.12 6.76
C PHE A 282 8.98 -0.19 7.96
N ILE A 283 9.93 -0.23 8.91
CA ILE A 283 9.94 0.63 10.08
C ILE A 283 10.57 1.96 9.69
N LYS A 284 9.82 3.05 9.87
CA LYS A 284 10.23 4.41 9.56
C LYS A 284 10.12 5.30 10.79
N THR A 285 10.88 6.38 10.79
CA THR A 285 10.88 7.36 11.89
C THR A 285 10.59 8.74 11.34
N ALA A 286 9.66 9.45 11.99
CA ALA A 286 9.43 10.87 11.74
C ALA A 286 9.36 11.63 13.05
N THR A 287 9.48 12.96 12.96
CA THR A 287 9.31 13.88 14.09
C THR A 287 8.33 14.98 13.70
N ALA A 288 7.57 15.44 14.69
CA ALA A 288 6.69 16.59 14.55
C ALA A 288 6.71 17.43 15.82
N LYS A 289 6.48 18.72 15.71
CA LYS A 289 6.59 19.67 16.80
C LYS A 289 5.23 20.11 17.31
N TYR A 290 5.09 20.26 18.61
CA TYR A 290 3.98 20.98 19.24
C TYR A 290 4.48 22.29 19.82
N THR A 291 3.86 23.42 19.42
CA THR A 291 4.25 24.77 19.81
C THR A 291 3.04 25.52 20.35
N PRO A 292 2.86 25.63 21.68
CA PRO A 292 1.79 26.41 22.29
C PRO A 292 2.16 27.90 22.35
N THR A 293 1.13 28.75 22.31
CA THR A 293 1.23 30.21 22.55
C THR A 293 0.32 30.57 23.71
N VAL A 294 0.86 31.34 24.66
CA VAL A 294 0.12 31.80 25.83
C VAL A 294 -0.10 33.31 25.72
N THR A 295 -1.35 33.74 25.64
CA THR A 295 -1.72 35.15 25.63
C THR A 295 -1.81 35.70 27.04
N PRO A 296 -1.41 36.97 27.32
CA PRO A 296 -1.57 37.56 28.65
C PRO A 296 -3.03 37.58 29.09
N ALA A 297 -3.28 37.27 30.34
CA ALA A 297 -4.58 37.50 30.98
C ALA A 297 -4.81 39.00 31.15
N THR A 298 -6.08 39.44 31.00
CA THR A 298 -6.45 40.83 31.29
C THR A 298 -6.87 40.98 32.73
N ILE A 299 -6.53 42.11 33.33
CA ILE A 299 -6.95 42.46 34.70
C ILE A 299 -8.22 43.30 34.57
N SER A 300 -9.29 42.83 35.18
CA SER A 300 -10.50 43.61 35.41
C SER A 300 -10.57 44.09 36.83
N SER A 301 -11.17 45.26 37.05
CA SER A 301 -11.39 45.82 38.38
C SER A 301 -12.86 46.15 38.59
N THR A 302 -13.35 45.95 39.79
CA THR A 302 -14.70 46.37 40.18
C THR A 302 -14.59 47.55 41.14
N ASN A 303 -15.12 48.67 40.70
CA ASN A 303 -15.20 49.85 41.55
C ASN A 303 -16.14 49.61 42.74
N LYS A 304 -15.76 50.08 43.89
CA LYS A 304 -16.60 50.07 45.11
C LYS A 304 -16.96 51.50 45.45
N VAL A 305 -18.22 51.73 45.74
CA VAL A 305 -18.73 53.00 46.17
C VAL A 305 -19.21 52.86 47.60
N SER A 306 -18.94 53.84 48.47
CA SER A 306 -19.48 53.92 49.82
C SER A 306 -20.21 55.25 50.01
N GLU A 307 -21.30 55.22 50.76
CA GLU A 307 -22.07 56.39 51.13
C GLU A 307 -22.27 56.36 52.67
N ASP A 308 -22.05 57.50 53.33
CA ASP A 308 -22.26 57.65 54.75
C ASP A 308 -22.46 59.15 55.09
N VAL A 309 -22.84 59.43 56.28
CA VAL A 309 -23.05 60.80 56.78
C VAL A 309 -21.72 61.54 56.97
N GLN A 310 -21.78 62.86 57.05
CA GLN A 310 -20.61 63.71 57.21
C GLN A 310 -19.80 63.33 58.53
N ASN A 311 -18.48 63.27 58.40
CA ASN A 311 -17.51 62.92 59.47
C ASN A 311 -17.45 61.42 59.83
N VAL A 312 -18.07 60.49 59.08
CA VAL A 312 -17.89 59.06 59.31
C VAL A 312 -16.80 58.56 58.37
N PRO A 313 -15.75 57.91 58.86
CA PRO A 313 -14.72 57.30 58.01
C PRO A 313 -15.36 56.19 57.12
N GLN A 314 -15.03 56.22 55.85
CA GLN A 314 -15.51 55.20 54.88
C GLN A 314 -14.34 54.39 54.41
N THR A 315 -14.51 53.07 54.32
CA THR A 315 -13.49 52.14 53.85
C THR A 315 -14.11 51.20 52.79
N GLN A 316 -13.48 51.13 51.64
CA GLN A 316 -13.83 50.18 50.61
C GLN A 316 -12.57 49.54 50.04
N THR A 317 -12.67 48.27 49.68
CA THR A 317 -11.57 47.53 49.05
C THR A 317 -11.99 47.18 47.61
N PRO A 318 -11.42 47.81 46.58
CA PRO A 318 -11.63 47.40 45.20
C PRO A 318 -11.16 45.95 45.01
N THR A 319 -11.85 45.19 44.15
CA THR A 319 -11.46 43.86 43.77
C THR A 319 -10.85 43.90 42.36
N PHE A 320 -9.81 43.10 42.18
CA PHE A 320 -9.14 42.91 40.88
C PHE A 320 -9.24 41.44 40.56
N ASP A 321 -9.75 41.13 39.38
CA ASP A 321 -9.91 39.76 38.90
C ASP A 321 -9.12 39.59 37.56
N LEU A 322 -8.48 38.45 37.40
CA LEU A 322 -7.95 38.05 36.09
C LEU A 322 -9.12 37.54 35.27
N SER A 323 -9.40 38.20 34.16
CA SER A 323 -10.38 37.70 33.23
C SER A 323 -9.72 36.74 32.25
N ASN A 324 -10.25 35.54 32.23
CA ASN A 324 -9.87 34.48 31.29
C ASN A 324 -10.58 34.67 29.95
#